data_f4cd5c976cc0cb1208c6335220d207a4
#
_entry.id   f4cd5c976cc0cb1208c6335220d207a4
#
_cell.length_a   1.000
_cell.length_b   1.000
_cell.length_c   1.000
_cell.angle_alpha   90.00
_cell.angle_beta   90.00
_cell.angle_gamma   90.00
#
_symmetry.space_group_name_H-M   'P 1'
#
loop_
_entity.id
_entity.type
_entity.pdbx_description
1 polymer ?
#
loop_
_entity_poly.entity_id
_entity_poly.type
_entity_poly.pdbx_seq_one_letter_code
_entity_poly.pdbx_strand_id
1 'polypeptide(L)'
;MELKEHKSALAALATLGVTAVAAGATAFVKIREKRRQKREAAAQEEAAEEGRLTAEQHMVYNEAIRHFLQLNDRIYELRRYREELQPLVKWLATAGEEPKLETSQEEIVMLKDDIKRFLATQLPFINACLNSISNAGDNFVEHVRGAVGGHYDDTLDEEPTGTAVSNGTPISYVLRLGYYFPDTHIAPHAVKSVVLA
;
A
#
# COMPACT_ATOMS: atom_id res chain seq x y z
N MET A 1 -33.57 -37.49 -66.69
CA MET A 1 -34.02 -36.59 -65.61
C MET A 1 -33.32 -36.86 -64.27
N GLU A 2 -32.43 -37.86 -64.17
CA GLU A 2 -31.77 -38.29 -62.91
C GLU A 2 -30.46 -37.56 -62.58
N LEU A 3 -29.81 -36.90 -63.51
CA LEU A 3 -28.49 -36.26 -63.25
C LEU A 3 -28.54 -34.94 -62.48
N LYS A 4 -29.71 -34.29 -62.42
CA LYS A 4 -29.89 -33.03 -61.70
C LYS A 4 -30.12 -33.21 -60.20
N GLU A 5 -30.72 -34.33 -59.77
CA GLU A 5 -31.01 -34.60 -58.38
C GLU A 5 -29.76 -34.96 -57.58
N HIS A 6 -28.82 -35.69 -58.19
CA HIS A 6 -27.52 -36.03 -57.54
C HIS A 6 -26.64 -34.84 -57.27
N LYS A 7 -26.67 -33.78 -58.07
CA LYS A 7 -25.87 -32.57 -57.86
C LYS A 7 -26.41 -31.73 -56.68
N SER A 8 -27.71 -31.71 -56.46
CA SER A 8 -28.31 -30.98 -55.34
C SER A 8 -28.07 -31.68 -53.98
N ALA A 9 -28.07 -33.01 -53.96
CA ALA A 9 -27.78 -33.78 -52.76
C ALA A 9 -26.32 -33.65 -52.28
N LEU A 10 -25.34 -33.63 -53.23
CA LEU A 10 -23.93 -33.43 -52.96
C LEU A 10 -23.63 -32.00 -52.47
N ALA A 11 -24.31 -30.99 -53.00
CA ALA A 11 -24.16 -29.61 -52.54
C ALA A 11 -24.73 -29.40 -51.14
N ALA A 12 -25.85 -30.08 -50.77
CA ALA A 12 -26.42 -30.00 -49.43
C ALA A 12 -25.56 -30.70 -48.37
N LEU A 13 -24.89 -31.80 -48.70
CA LEU A 13 -23.95 -32.48 -47.81
C LEU A 13 -22.65 -31.69 -47.60
N ALA A 14 -22.16 -31.00 -48.60
CA ALA A 14 -20.94 -30.16 -48.44
C ALA A 14 -21.20 -28.91 -47.55
N THR A 15 -22.39 -28.31 -47.63
CA THR A 15 -22.79 -27.15 -46.77
C THR A 15 -23.00 -27.55 -45.31
N LEU A 16 -23.57 -28.71 -45.05
CA LEU A 16 -23.73 -29.22 -43.69
C LEU A 16 -22.37 -29.58 -42.99
N GLY A 17 -21.42 -30.12 -43.77
CA GLY A 17 -20.09 -30.45 -43.27
C GLY A 17 -19.28 -29.23 -42.89
N VAL A 18 -19.35 -28.15 -43.64
CA VAL A 18 -18.57 -26.91 -43.39
C VAL A 18 -19.14 -26.16 -42.16
N THR A 19 -20.48 -26.13 -41.98
CA THR A 19 -21.09 -25.48 -40.81
C THR A 19 -20.84 -26.23 -39.52
N ALA A 20 -20.76 -27.55 -39.53
CA ALA A 20 -20.45 -28.36 -38.33
C ALA A 20 -19.01 -28.20 -37.89
N VAL A 21 -18.07 -28.10 -38.83
CA VAL A 21 -16.63 -27.87 -38.52
C VAL A 21 -16.42 -26.45 -37.98
N ALA A 22 -17.07 -25.43 -38.53
CA ALA A 22 -16.99 -24.06 -38.04
C ALA A 22 -17.58 -23.90 -36.63
N ALA A 23 -18.72 -24.55 -36.34
CA ALA A 23 -19.33 -24.53 -35.02
C ALA A 23 -18.48 -25.26 -33.96
N GLY A 24 -17.83 -26.37 -34.34
CA GLY A 24 -16.90 -27.11 -33.48
C GLY A 24 -15.64 -26.31 -33.17
N ALA A 25 -15.07 -25.60 -34.15
CA ALA A 25 -13.88 -24.79 -33.99
C ALA A 25 -14.14 -23.60 -33.04
N THR A 26 -15.28 -22.92 -33.17
CA THR A 26 -15.65 -21.80 -32.28
C THR A 26 -15.95 -22.24 -30.86
N ALA A 27 -16.57 -23.42 -30.66
CA ALA A 27 -16.79 -23.99 -29.35
C ALA A 27 -15.46 -24.40 -28.68
N PHE A 28 -14.54 -24.97 -29.43
CA PHE A 28 -13.23 -25.36 -28.92
C PHE A 28 -12.39 -24.15 -28.51
N VAL A 29 -12.41 -23.06 -29.28
CA VAL A 29 -11.74 -21.80 -28.95
C VAL A 29 -12.33 -21.22 -27.66
N LYS A 30 -13.65 -21.15 -27.50
CA LYS A 30 -14.31 -20.65 -26.30
C LYS A 30 -13.98 -21.49 -25.04
N ILE A 31 -13.91 -22.82 -25.17
CA ILE A 31 -13.54 -23.71 -24.07
C ILE A 31 -12.08 -23.48 -23.66
N ARG A 32 -11.18 -23.32 -24.63
CA ARG A 32 -9.76 -23.06 -24.38
C ARG A 32 -9.56 -21.70 -23.73
N GLU A 33 -10.28 -20.69 -24.14
CA GLU A 33 -10.25 -19.34 -23.59
C GLU A 33 -10.79 -19.29 -22.15
N LYS A 34 -11.92 -19.97 -21.90
CA LYS A 34 -12.46 -20.11 -20.52
C LYS A 34 -11.53 -20.88 -19.60
N ARG A 35 -10.80 -21.90 -20.07
CA ARG A 35 -9.80 -22.61 -19.29
C ARG A 35 -8.58 -21.75 -19.01
N ARG A 36 -8.16 -20.89 -19.97
CA ARG A 36 -7.08 -19.95 -19.78
C ARG A 36 -7.44 -18.89 -18.73
N GLN A 37 -8.60 -18.28 -18.85
CA GLN A 37 -9.09 -17.29 -17.89
C GLN A 37 -9.22 -17.88 -16.47
N LYS A 38 -9.69 -19.13 -16.36
CA LYS A 38 -9.78 -19.82 -15.06
C LYS A 38 -8.39 -20.12 -14.47
N ARG A 39 -7.39 -20.44 -15.29
CA ARG A 39 -6.00 -20.61 -14.84
C ARG A 39 -5.35 -19.29 -14.43
N GLU A 40 -5.58 -18.24 -15.21
CA GLU A 40 -5.09 -16.89 -14.89
C GLU A 40 -5.72 -16.36 -13.60
N ALA A 41 -7.03 -16.55 -13.41
CA ALA A 41 -7.71 -16.21 -12.17
C ALA A 41 -7.20 -17.02 -10.95
N ALA A 42 -6.99 -18.33 -11.11
CA ALA A 42 -6.45 -19.16 -10.04
C ALA A 42 -4.99 -18.80 -9.70
N ALA A 43 -4.16 -18.47 -10.70
CA ALA A 43 -2.80 -18.00 -10.48
C ALA A 43 -2.75 -16.62 -9.82
N GLN A 44 -3.70 -15.73 -10.14
CA GLN A 44 -3.85 -14.45 -9.46
C GLN A 44 -4.32 -14.60 -8.01
N GLU A 45 -5.22 -15.54 -7.75
CA GLU A 45 -5.71 -15.86 -6.41
C GLU A 45 -4.59 -16.48 -5.54
N GLU A 46 -3.80 -17.40 -6.11
CA GLU A 46 -2.63 -18.02 -5.46
C GLU A 46 -1.54 -16.97 -5.16
N ALA A 47 -1.23 -16.09 -6.12
CA ALA A 47 -0.29 -14.98 -5.91
C ALA A 47 -0.80 -13.97 -4.86
N ALA A 48 -2.11 -13.73 -4.80
CA ALA A 48 -2.73 -12.88 -3.78
C ALA A 48 -2.72 -13.55 -2.40
N GLU A 49 -2.79 -14.89 -2.31
CA GLU A 49 -2.64 -15.62 -1.05
C GLU A 49 -1.18 -15.66 -0.57
N GLU A 50 -0.21 -15.88 -1.47
CA GLU A 50 1.22 -15.84 -1.12
C GLU A 50 1.67 -14.47 -0.60
N GLY A 51 1.04 -13.38 -1.05
CA GLY A 51 1.32 -12.02 -0.57
C GLY A 51 0.63 -11.64 0.74
N ARG A 52 -0.26 -12.48 1.28
CA ARG A 52 -0.99 -12.16 2.53
C ARG A 52 -0.15 -12.49 3.75
N LEU A 53 -0.19 -11.57 4.72
CA LEU A 53 0.36 -11.87 6.05
C LEU A 53 -0.41 -13.01 6.69
N THR A 54 0.30 -13.91 7.38
CA THR A 54 -0.33 -14.90 8.27
C THR A 54 -1.06 -14.20 9.42
N ALA A 55 -1.97 -14.89 10.10
CA ALA A 55 -2.68 -14.32 11.25
C ALA A 55 -1.72 -13.82 12.34
N GLU A 56 -0.63 -14.55 12.58
CA GLU A 56 0.41 -14.15 13.54
C GLU A 56 1.18 -12.90 13.06
N GLN A 57 1.60 -12.88 11.80
CA GLN A 57 2.24 -11.69 11.21
C GLN A 57 1.33 -10.47 11.25
N HIS A 58 0.02 -10.64 11.00
CA HIS A 58 -0.97 -9.57 11.12
C HIS A 58 -1.03 -8.99 12.53
N MET A 59 -1.04 -9.85 13.56
CA MET A 59 -1.06 -9.38 14.95
C MET A 59 0.18 -8.54 15.27
N VAL A 60 1.38 -9.05 14.95
CA VAL A 60 2.64 -8.34 15.22
C VAL A 60 2.75 -7.05 14.40
N TYR A 61 2.33 -7.09 13.13
CA TYR A 61 2.28 -5.90 12.28
C TYR A 61 1.36 -4.82 12.86
N ASN A 62 0.13 -5.18 13.25
CA ASN A 62 -0.82 -4.25 13.84
C ASN A 62 -0.30 -3.67 15.17
N GLU A 63 0.41 -4.46 15.96
CA GLU A 63 1.05 -3.98 17.18
C GLU A 63 2.15 -2.96 16.88
N ALA A 64 2.99 -3.21 15.88
CA ALA A 64 4.04 -2.30 15.47
C ALA A 64 3.48 -0.97 14.93
N ILE A 65 2.42 -1.01 14.13
CA ILE A 65 1.71 0.20 13.66
C ILE A 65 1.08 0.94 14.84
N ARG A 66 0.48 0.24 15.80
CA ARG A 66 -0.05 0.88 17.01
C ARG A 66 1.03 1.62 17.80
N HIS A 67 2.23 1.04 17.94
CA HIS A 67 3.35 1.73 18.59
C HIS A 67 3.82 2.96 17.80
N PHE A 68 3.85 2.87 16.48
CA PHE A 68 4.13 4.05 15.64
C PHE A 68 3.12 5.18 15.89
N LEU A 69 1.83 4.86 15.93
CA LEU A 69 0.78 5.84 16.21
C LEU A 69 0.93 6.43 17.62
N GLN A 70 1.21 5.61 18.62
CA GLN A 70 1.45 6.09 19.99
C GLN A 70 2.65 7.05 20.08
N LEU A 71 3.75 6.79 19.36
CA LEU A 71 4.88 7.71 19.28
C LEU A 71 4.45 9.05 18.67
N ASN A 72 3.68 9.02 17.61
CA ASN A 72 3.16 10.23 16.97
C ASN A 72 2.19 11.01 17.87
N ASP A 73 1.33 10.33 18.62
CA ASP A 73 0.42 10.98 19.57
C ASP A 73 1.22 11.66 20.70
N ARG A 74 2.30 11.03 21.20
CA ARG A 74 3.20 11.68 22.18
C ARG A 74 3.91 12.91 21.59
N ILE A 75 4.37 12.85 20.33
CA ILE A 75 4.93 14.03 19.64
C ILE A 75 3.87 15.13 19.57
N TYR A 76 2.65 14.80 19.20
CA TYR A 76 1.56 15.76 19.11
C TYR A 76 1.21 16.38 20.46
N GLU A 77 1.17 15.62 21.54
CA GLU A 77 0.92 16.11 22.90
C GLU A 77 2.04 17.05 23.37
N LEU A 78 3.30 16.77 23.00
CA LEU A 78 4.47 17.56 23.36
C LEU A 78 4.69 18.75 22.41
N ARG A 79 3.71 19.13 21.57
CA ARG A 79 3.84 20.23 20.58
C ARG A 79 4.35 21.57 21.13
N ARG A 80 4.29 21.77 22.46
CA ARG A 80 4.91 22.93 23.13
C ARG A 80 6.43 23.00 22.95
N TYR A 81 7.08 21.86 22.71
CA TYR A 81 8.53 21.74 22.44
C TYR A 81 8.82 21.58 20.94
N ARG A 82 8.09 22.30 20.13
CA ARG A 82 8.07 22.12 18.67
C ARG A 82 9.47 22.07 18.04
N GLU A 83 10.36 22.97 18.45
CA GLU A 83 11.72 23.08 17.91
C GLU A 83 12.56 21.84 18.23
N GLU A 84 12.47 21.35 19.47
CA GLU A 84 13.22 20.18 19.93
C GLU A 84 12.67 18.87 19.37
N LEU A 85 11.40 18.84 18.98
CA LEU A 85 10.76 17.65 18.42
C LEU A 85 11.06 17.44 16.94
N GLN A 86 11.35 18.50 16.15
CA GLN A 86 11.55 18.33 14.71
C GLN A 86 12.69 17.38 14.34
N PRO A 87 13.86 17.39 15.02
CA PRO A 87 14.90 16.39 14.78
C PRO A 87 14.43 14.95 15.04
N LEU A 88 13.57 14.73 16.06
CA LEU A 88 13.01 13.41 16.37
C LEU A 88 11.98 12.98 15.33
N VAL A 89 11.11 13.88 14.89
CA VAL A 89 10.14 13.65 13.81
C VAL A 89 10.88 13.26 12.52
N LYS A 90 11.91 14.02 12.16
CA LYS A 90 12.72 13.74 10.99
C LYS A 90 13.39 12.37 11.10
N TRP A 91 13.98 12.05 12.24
CA TRP A 91 14.62 10.76 12.49
C TRP A 91 13.64 9.60 12.37
N LEU A 92 12.44 9.72 12.97
CA LEU A 92 11.39 8.73 12.85
C LEU A 92 10.93 8.53 11.39
N ALA A 93 10.84 9.62 10.61
CA ALA A 93 10.41 9.58 9.22
C ALA A 93 11.46 8.99 8.28
N THR A 94 12.75 9.19 8.55
CA THR A 94 13.83 8.82 7.62
C THR A 94 14.67 7.64 8.09
N ALA A 95 14.53 7.22 9.36
CA ALA A 95 15.41 6.24 10.02
C ALA A 95 16.92 6.57 9.81
N GLY A 96 17.25 7.87 9.76
CA GLY A 96 18.59 8.37 9.55
C GLY A 96 19.48 8.26 10.79
N GLU A 97 20.45 9.17 10.93
CA GLU A 97 21.30 9.20 12.11
C GLU A 97 20.54 9.66 13.36
N GLU A 98 20.89 9.08 14.50
CA GLU A 98 20.32 9.46 15.80
C GLU A 98 20.60 10.94 16.10
N PRO A 99 19.57 11.79 16.35
CA PRO A 99 19.78 13.20 16.60
C PRO A 99 20.43 13.44 17.94
N LYS A 100 21.33 14.40 17.99
CA LYS A 100 21.86 14.95 19.24
C LYS A 100 20.84 15.96 19.76
N LEU A 101 20.28 15.70 20.92
CA LEU A 101 19.37 16.64 21.60
C LEU A 101 20.18 17.58 22.49
N GLU A 102 19.89 18.88 22.39
CA GLU A 102 20.48 19.91 23.27
C GLU A 102 19.61 20.12 24.53
N THR A 103 18.44 19.50 24.58
CA THR A 103 17.51 19.59 25.70
C THR A 103 17.73 18.51 26.75
N SER A 104 17.51 18.86 28.02
CA SER A 104 17.44 17.95 29.15
C SER A 104 16.00 17.61 29.59
N GLN A 105 14.99 18.03 28.81
CA GLN A 105 13.58 17.72 29.13
C GLN A 105 13.37 16.20 29.11
N GLU A 106 12.94 15.68 30.25
CA GLU A 106 12.82 14.23 30.47
C GLU A 106 11.89 13.59 29.46
N GLU A 107 10.73 14.23 29.17
CA GLU A 107 9.74 13.69 28.21
C GLU A 107 10.33 13.54 26.79
N ILE A 108 11.18 14.47 26.37
CA ILE A 108 11.83 14.45 25.04
C ILE A 108 12.92 13.37 25.00
N VAL A 109 13.69 13.23 26.08
CA VAL A 109 14.71 12.17 26.18
C VAL A 109 14.07 10.80 26.17
N MET A 110 12.98 10.60 26.91
CA MET A 110 12.21 9.35 26.93
C MET A 110 11.62 9.05 25.53
N LEU A 111 11.06 10.06 24.85
CA LEU A 111 10.53 9.89 23.49
C LEU A 111 11.64 9.48 22.52
N LYS A 112 12.84 10.06 22.62
CA LYS A 112 13.98 9.67 21.81
C LYS A 112 14.34 8.19 22.02
N ASP A 113 14.39 7.72 23.25
CA ASP A 113 14.69 6.31 23.56
C ASP A 113 13.62 5.36 23.04
N ASP A 114 12.34 5.75 23.10
CA ASP A 114 11.24 4.97 22.55
C ASP A 114 11.31 4.90 21.01
N ILE A 115 11.62 6.02 20.34
CA ILE A 115 11.84 6.06 18.89
C ILE A 115 13.03 5.16 18.51
N LYS A 116 14.13 5.25 19.24
CA LYS A 116 15.30 4.39 19.01
C LYS A 116 14.96 2.91 19.09
N ARG A 117 14.18 2.51 20.11
CA ARG A 117 13.71 1.14 20.27
C ARG A 117 12.80 0.72 19.11
N PHE A 118 11.86 1.58 18.70
CA PHE A 118 10.99 1.32 17.55
C PHE A 118 11.80 1.10 16.27
N LEU A 119 12.73 2.00 15.96
CA LEU A 119 13.57 1.91 14.75
C LEU A 119 14.46 0.65 14.76
N ALA A 120 14.93 0.24 15.93
CA ALA A 120 15.80 -0.94 16.03
C ALA A 120 15.06 -2.28 15.98
N THR A 121 13.81 -2.35 16.47
CA THR A 121 13.11 -3.63 16.68
C THR A 121 11.88 -3.81 15.80
N GLN A 122 11.04 -2.80 15.65
CA GLN A 122 9.75 -2.90 14.97
C GLN A 122 9.79 -2.53 13.50
N LEU A 123 10.55 -1.50 13.15
CA LEU A 123 10.69 -1.06 11.77
C LEU A 123 11.25 -2.17 10.85
N PRO A 124 12.31 -2.93 11.21
CA PRO A 124 12.76 -4.05 10.37
C PRO A 124 11.68 -5.11 10.14
N PHE A 125 10.83 -5.37 11.15
CA PHE A 125 9.72 -6.30 11.01
C PHE A 125 8.63 -5.77 10.06
N ILE A 126 8.23 -4.50 10.20
CA ILE A 126 7.28 -3.84 9.30
C ILE A 126 7.78 -3.94 7.85
N ASN A 127 9.04 -3.60 7.62
CA ASN A 127 9.65 -3.67 6.30
C ASN A 127 9.67 -5.11 5.75
N ALA A 128 9.97 -6.11 6.57
CA ALA A 128 9.91 -7.51 6.16
C ALA A 128 8.50 -7.94 5.78
N CYS A 129 7.48 -7.52 6.54
CA CYS A 129 6.07 -7.78 6.20
C CYS A 129 5.67 -7.11 4.88
N LEU A 130 6.00 -5.84 4.68
CA LEU A 130 5.70 -5.13 3.44
C LEU A 130 6.39 -5.77 2.24
N ASN A 131 7.66 -6.15 2.36
CA ASN A 131 8.40 -6.82 1.30
C ASN A 131 7.82 -8.19 0.94
N SER A 132 7.12 -8.86 1.87
CA SER A 132 6.46 -10.15 1.60
C SER A 132 5.17 -10.01 0.79
N ILE A 133 4.52 -8.84 0.81
CA ILE A 133 3.26 -8.56 0.11
C ILE A 133 3.43 -7.67 -1.12
N SER A 134 4.58 -7.06 -1.28
CA SER A 134 4.91 -6.14 -2.38
C SER A 134 6.12 -6.67 -3.15
N ASN A 135 5.93 -6.93 -4.44
CA ASN A 135 7.04 -7.29 -5.33
C ASN A 135 7.99 -6.11 -5.63
N ALA A 136 7.67 -4.92 -5.15
CA ALA A 136 8.42 -3.70 -5.41
C ALA A 136 9.48 -3.39 -4.34
N GLY A 137 9.57 -4.19 -3.27
CA GLY A 137 10.49 -3.93 -2.17
C GLY A 137 10.15 -2.68 -1.37
N ASP A 138 8.86 -2.34 -1.30
CA ASP A 138 8.37 -1.17 -0.58
C ASP A 138 8.79 -1.22 0.88
N ASN A 139 9.20 -0.07 1.39
CA ASN A 139 9.69 0.12 2.74
C ASN A 139 8.73 1.03 3.51
N PHE A 140 8.41 0.71 4.76
CA PHE A 140 7.55 1.53 5.60
C PHE A 140 8.00 2.99 5.67
N VAL A 141 9.31 3.24 5.73
CA VAL A 141 9.88 4.61 5.72
C VAL A 141 9.50 5.38 4.46
N GLU A 142 9.42 4.71 3.30
CA GLU A 142 8.99 5.32 2.03
C GLU A 142 7.50 5.60 2.00
N HIS A 143 6.71 4.79 2.73
CA HIS A 143 5.27 4.97 2.86
C HIS A 143 4.87 5.99 3.93
N VAL A 144 5.74 6.27 4.90
CA VAL A 144 5.51 7.34 5.86
C VAL A 144 5.43 8.65 5.09
N ARG A 145 4.30 9.35 5.23
CA ARG A 145 4.11 10.62 4.54
C ARG A 145 5.28 11.55 4.81
N GLY A 146 5.97 11.91 3.74
CA GLY A 146 7.14 12.80 3.77
C GLY A 146 6.74 14.27 3.97
N ALA A 147 5.95 14.56 5.03
CA ALA A 147 5.57 15.92 5.38
C ALA A 147 6.78 16.78 5.77
N VAL A 148 7.86 16.14 6.27
CA VAL A 148 9.08 16.86 6.67
C VAL A 148 9.74 17.47 5.43
N GLY A 149 9.67 18.81 5.32
CA GLY A 149 10.20 19.56 4.17
C GLY A 149 9.34 19.45 2.89
N GLY A 150 8.12 18.93 2.99
CA GLY A 150 7.18 18.78 1.90
C GLY A 150 6.21 19.94 1.76
N HIS A 151 5.15 19.72 0.96
CA HIS A 151 4.08 20.66 0.72
C HIS A 151 2.75 20.04 1.16
N TYR A 152 1.87 20.88 1.66
CA TYR A 152 0.54 20.51 2.12
C TYR A 152 -0.31 19.89 1.01
N ASP A 153 -0.99 18.80 1.34
CA ASP A 153 -1.93 18.09 0.49
C ASP A 153 -3.12 17.67 1.34
N ASP A 154 -4.29 18.26 1.11
CA ASP A 154 -5.49 18.07 1.91
C ASP A 154 -6.00 16.61 1.94
N THR A 155 -5.59 15.80 0.99
CA THR A 155 -5.91 14.36 0.99
C THR A 155 -5.06 13.56 1.99
N LEU A 156 -3.85 14.04 2.29
CA LEU A 156 -2.83 13.34 3.07
C LEU A 156 -2.46 14.05 4.38
N ASP A 157 -2.80 15.33 4.49
CA ASP A 157 -2.44 16.17 5.63
C ASP A 157 -3.68 16.78 6.28
N GLU A 158 -3.54 17.16 7.54
CA GLU A 158 -4.53 17.88 8.34
C GLU A 158 -3.85 19.06 9.02
N GLU A 159 -4.48 20.24 8.94
CA GLU A 159 -4.05 21.45 9.61
C GLU A 159 -4.93 21.68 10.85
N PRO A 160 -4.36 21.64 12.09
CA PRO A 160 -5.13 21.58 13.34
C PRO A 160 -5.68 22.94 13.81
N THR A 161 -5.24 24.06 13.21
CA THR A 161 -5.69 25.40 13.65
C THR A 161 -7.04 25.78 13.07
N GLY A 162 -7.55 25.03 12.09
CA GLY A 162 -8.76 25.36 11.35
C GLY A 162 -8.56 26.45 10.28
N THR A 163 -7.32 26.83 10.02
CA THR A 163 -6.99 27.77 8.94
C THR A 163 -7.10 27.02 7.61
N ALA A 164 -7.77 27.63 6.64
CA ALA A 164 -7.81 27.08 5.29
C ALA A 164 -6.44 27.23 4.64
N VAL A 165 -5.79 26.09 4.36
CA VAL A 165 -4.50 26.00 3.69
C VAL A 165 -4.70 25.45 2.28
N SER A 166 -4.05 26.07 1.29
CA SER A 166 -4.10 25.61 -0.09
C SER A 166 -3.09 24.48 -0.33
N ASN A 167 -3.46 23.50 -1.16
CA ASN A 167 -2.53 22.47 -1.61
C ASN A 167 -1.29 23.11 -2.26
N GLY A 168 -0.11 22.58 -1.96
CA GLY A 168 1.16 23.12 -2.41
C GLY A 168 1.80 24.14 -1.48
N THR A 169 1.14 24.56 -0.37
CA THR A 169 1.77 25.42 0.65
C THR A 169 2.91 24.67 1.35
N PRO A 170 4.09 25.28 1.52
CA PRO A 170 5.19 24.64 2.24
C PRO A 170 4.83 24.30 3.69
N ILE A 171 5.13 23.09 4.12
CA ILE A 171 4.95 22.66 5.50
C ILE A 171 6.09 23.22 6.35
N SER A 172 5.73 24.01 7.40
CA SER A 172 6.69 24.58 8.34
C SER A 172 7.05 23.65 9.48
N TYR A 173 6.06 22.91 10.02
CA TYR A 173 6.24 21.94 11.10
C TYR A 173 5.37 20.72 10.91
N VAL A 174 5.91 19.55 11.31
CA VAL A 174 5.16 18.30 11.40
C VAL A 174 4.91 18.02 12.87
N LEU A 175 3.63 18.02 13.26
CA LEU A 175 3.20 17.73 14.63
C LEU A 175 2.97 16.25 14.86
N ARG A 176 2.52 15.51 13.82
CA ARG A 176 2.33 14.07 13.82
C ARG A 176 2.54 13.54 12.40
N LEU A 177 3.33 12.50 12.25
CA LEU A 177 3.51 11.83 10.97
C LEU A 177 2.31 10.97 10.65
N GLY A 178 1.88 11.01 9.41
CA GLY A 178 0.95 10.06 8.83
C GLY A 178 1.67 8.95 8.06
N TYR A 179 0.90 8.00 7.57
CA TYR A 179 1.38 7.00 6.63
C TYR A 179 0.31 6.70 5.58
N TYR A 180 0.75 6.18 4.45
CA TYR A 180 -0.11 5.82 3.34
C TYR A 180 0.41 4.56 2.66
N PHE A 181 -0.46 3.56 2.53
CA PHE A 181 -0.17 2.31 1.82
C PHE A 181 -1.15 2.17 0.65
N PRO A 182 -0.76 2.59 -0.56
CA PRO A 182 -1.58 2.34 -1.73
C PRO A 182 -1.64 0.83 -2.01
N ASP A 183 -2.79 0.37 -2.47
CA ASP A 183 -3.00 -1.00 -2.99
C ASP A 183 -2.60 -2.14 -2.03
N THR A 184 -2.68 -1.94 -0.72
CA THR A 184 -2.40 -2.99 0.25
C THR A 184 -3.67 -3.61 0.81
N HIS A 185 -3.59 -4.87 1.22
CA HIS A 185 -4.63 -5.57 1.98
C HIS A 185 -4.55 -5.30 3.49
N ILE A 186 -3.66 -4.41 3.90
CA ILE A 186 -3.42 -4.06 5.30
C ILE A 186 -4.24 -2.82 5.64
N ALA A 187 -5.06 -2.90 6.68
CA ALA A 187 -5.82 -1.77 7.21
C ALA A 187 -5.23 -1.33 8.57
N PRO A 188 -5.25 -0.02 8.88
CA PRO A 188 -5.73 1.10 8.07
C PRO A 188 -4.75 1.46 6.93
N HIS A 189 -5.31 1.82 5.77
CA HIS A 189 -4.50 2.14 4.56
C HIS A 189 -3.85 3.51 4.62
N ALA A 190 -4.40 4.44 5.39
CA ALA A 190 -3.89 5.78 5.51
C ALA A 190 -4.22 6.39 6.87
N VAL A 191 -3.28 7.15 7.40
CA VAL A 191 -3.44 8.06 8.53
C VAL A 191 -2.84 9.40 8.11
N LYS A 192 -3.62 10.48 8.21
CA LYS A 192 -3.15 11.81 7.83
C LYS A 192 -2.05 12.30 8.76
N SER A 193 -1.06 12.98 8.20
CA SER A 193 -0.11 13.78 8.98
C SER A 193 -0.83 15.00 9.57
N VAL A 194 -0.43 15.44 10.76
CA VAL A 194 -0.85 16.72 11.33
C VAL A 194 0.29 17.71 11.19
N VAL A 195 0.08 18.76 10.43
CA VAL A 195 1.12 19.71 10.03
C VAL A 195 0.69 21.16 10.23
N LEU A 196 1.68 22.06 10.32
CA LEU A 196 1.47 23.48 10.17
C LEU A 196 2.08 23.90 8.83
N ALA A 197 1.29 24.53 7.97
CA ALA A 197 1.69 24.98 6.66
C ALA A 197 1.50 26.48 6.48
#